data_46a57fb141afaf66b2c77ea0bd02ec98
#
_entry.id   46a57fb141afaf66b2c77ea0bd02ec98
#
_cell.length_a   1.000
_cell.length_b   1.000
_cell.length_c   1.000
_cell.angle_alpha   90.00
_cell.angle_beta   90.00
_cell.angle_gamma   90.00
#
_symmetry.space_group_name_H-M   'P 1'
#
loop_
_entity.id
_entity.type
_entity.pdbx_description
1 polymer ?
#
loop_
_entity_poly.entity_id
_entity_poly.type
_entity_poly.pdbx_seq_one_letter_code
_entity_poly.pdbx_strand_id
1 'polypeptide(L)'
;VTSTSDHQPADARSDWEARIALRSDEDGTTETTPVLAPPAELAAVAGVGHVRLAWSPVAGAVGYLVHRAPMRDGRVQGELTPVDHLGGDVLSVPDTWYVDTTGEPGQPYAYAVAAVPEVTVTGPLGAPVSCASLPHTGSAPTVELHVDAAAAGAPLARPWQPMIGSERLSQLLSTDTSGGREIGAELLAALRRVREEVGVETVRAHSILHDDLGVYREVNGEPVIDFTGVDRVYDLVLSTGLRPVVEIGFMPRDLASDPERTVFQYRGVISPPKDWDRWAELVRALVAHLLDRYGEEVLTWDFEVWNEANLEVFWSGTRDEWMRLYDVTARAVKDVDPRIPVGGPSSAAAGWVDALLAHARRSGSPVDFVSTHTYGSPPLDLRPTLARLGFPDARILWTEWGVTPTHFHPVNDGTSAATFLLTGMRSAAGRVDALSYWVASDHFEELGRPPRLLHGGFGLITVGGIAKPRYHALRLLSQLGETELPVRAAGDGADGLVQTWASRRADGSLAILIWAATLDQSKRDGDPALARRIRLAVDGAVGRTVTLTRLDREHGDITTLAERLGVTEWPVGQQWDALRAVDSLTAEKVETVTEGGAAVVELHLPQPGAVLVEVAGS
;
A
#
# COMPACT_ATOMS: atom_id res chain seq x y z
N VAL A 1 -37.76 6.67 11.87
CA VAL A 1 -36.52 6.40 12.62
C VAL A 1 -36.48 4.90 12.81
N THR A 2 -35.98 4.17 11.83
CA THR A 2 -35.70 2.74 11.95
C THR A 2 -34.28 2.59 12.43
N SER A 3 -34.10 1.92 13.54
CA SER A 3 -32.84 1.50 14.14
C SER A 3 -31.97 0.85 13.06
N THR A 4 -30.85 1.49 12.72
CA THR A 4 -29.77 0.84 12.01
C THR A 4 -29.26 -0.27 12.93
N SER A 5 -29.40 -1.53 12.49
CA SER A 5 -28.83 -2.67 13.19
C SER A 5 -27.34 -2.44 13.41
N ASP A 6 -26.91 -2.50 14.66
CA ASP A 6 -25.50 -2.57 15.05
C ASP A 6 -24.90 -3.86 14.47
N HIS A 7 -24.43 -3.80 13.22
CA HIS A 7 -23.56 -4.86 12.70
C HIS A 7 -22.27 -4.83 13.52
N GLN A 8 -21.98 -5.91 14.18
CA GLN A 8 -20.71 -6.04 14.87
C GLN A 8 -19.56 -5.96 13.86
N PRO A 9 -18.42 -5.33 14.19
CA PRO A 9 -17.28 -5.21 13.26
C PRO A 9 -16.82 -6.54 12.63
N ALA A 10 -16.95 -7.65 13.35
CA ALA A 10 -16.63 -8.98 12.85
C ALA A 10 -17.58 -9.45 11.72
N ASP A 11 -18.89 -9.12 11.83
CA ASP A 11 -19.88 -9.50 10.81
C ASP A 11 -19.69 -8.66 9.55
N ALA A 12 -19.41 -7.36 9.69
CA ALA A 12 -19.14 -6.46 8.57
C ALA A 12 -17.86 -6.88 7.82
N ARG A 13 -16.82 -7.32 8.53
CA ARG A 13 -15.59 -7.84 7.94
C ARG A 13 -15.86 -9.11 7.12
N SER A 14 -16.56 -10.08 7.69
CA SER A 14 -16.86 -11.36 7.01
C SER A 14 -17.75 -11.16 5.79
N ASP A 15 -18.73 -10.24 5.86
CA ASP A 15 -19.58 -9.87 4.73
C ASP A 15 -18.74 -9.21 3.61
N TRP A 16 -17.81 -8.33 3.97
CA TRP A 16 -16.94 -7.67 3.01
C TRP A 16 -15.96 -8.66 2.34
N GLU A 17 -15.31 -9.54 3.13
CA GLU A 17 -14.44 -10.60 2.59
C GLU A 17 -15.16 -11.46 1.55
N ALA A 18 -16.43 -11.80 1.78
CA ALA A 18 -17.22 -12.56 0.83
C ALA A 18 -17.56 -11.78 -0.46
N ARG A 19 -17.67 -10.44 -0.38
CA ARG A 19 -18.01 -9.58 -1.53
C ARG A 19 -16.82 -9.25 -2.42
N ILE A 20 -15.61 -9.17 -1.87
CA ILE A 20 -14.40 -8.82 -2.63
C ILE A 20 -13.74 -10.02 -3.29
N ALA A 21 -14.40 -11.20 -3.32
CA ALA A 21 -13.91 -12.35 -4.06
C ALA A 21 -13.79 -12.01 -5.56
N LEU A 22 -12.65 -12.36 -6.17
CA LEU A 22 -12.43 -12.18 -7.60
C LEU A 22 -13.44 -13.00 -8.42
N ARG A 23 -13.83 -12.48 -9.58
CA ARG A 23 -14.72 -13.21 -10.52
C ARG A 23 -14.04 -14.48 -11.03
N SER A 24 -14.70 -15.62 -10.88
CA SER A 24 -14.14 -16.93 -11.24
C SER A 24 -14.09 -17.22 -12.75
N ASP A 25 -14.81 -16.48 -13.55
CA ASP A 25 -14.98 -16.74 -15.00
C ASP A 25 -13.95 -16.00 -15.86
N GLU A 26 -13.07 -15.20 -15.24
CA GLU A 26 -12.16 -14.33 -15.94
C GLU A 26 -10.67 -14.74 -15.84
N ASP A 27 -10.43 -15.88 -15.18
CA ASP A 27 -9.10 -16.48 -14.98
C ASP A 27 -8.64 -17.25 -16.23
N GLY A 28 -8.57 -16.57 -17.36
CA GLY A 28 -8.07 -17.14 -18.61
C GLY A 28 -6.67 -16.62 -18.94
N THR A 29 -5.74 -17.52 -19.28
CA THR A 29 -4.50 -17.15 -19.96
C THR A 29 -4.82 -16.31 -21.19
N THR A 30 -4.24 -15.12 -21.32
CA THR A 30 -4.33 -14.39 -22.57
C THR A 30 -3.48 -15.10 -23.63
N GLU A 31 -3.82 -14.99 -24.93
CA GLU A 31 -3.01 -15.57 -26.02
C GLU A 31 -1.52 -15.14 -25.97
N THR A 32 -1.21 -14.14 -25.17
CA THR A 32 0.12 -13.51 -25.02
C THR A 32 0.83 -13.87 -23.72
N THR A 33 0.21 -14.66 -22.83
CA THR A 33 0.84 -15.06 -21.55
C THR A 33 2.11 -15.86 -21.82
N PRO A 34 3.28 -15.42 -21.35
CA PRO A 34 4.53 -16.13 -21.61
C PRO A 34 4.62 -17.40 -20.75
N VAL A 35 5.18 -18.45 -21.33
CA VAL A 35 5.57 -19.64 -20.57
C VAL A 35 6.95 -19.37 -19.96
N LEU A 36 7.02 -19.24 -18.65
CA LEU A 36 8.26 -18.98 -17.95
C LEU A 36 8.99 -20.28 -17.56
N ALA A 37 10.32 -20.20 -17.51
CA ALA A 37 11.11 -21.26 -16.91
C ALA A 37 10.89 -21.32 -15.37
N PRO A 38 11.05 -22.48 -14.73
CA PRO A 38 11.07 -22.54 -13.29
C PRO A 38 12.25 -21.76 -12.70
N PRO A 39 12.10 -21.09 -11.54
CA PRO A 39 13.23 -20.45 -10.86
C PRO A 39 14.35 -21.44 -10.56
N ALA A 40 15.60 -21.00 -10.81
CA ALA A 40 16.80 -21.77 -10.57
C ALA A 40 17.55 -21.30 -9.33
N GLU A 41 18.53 -22.10 -8.87
CA GLU A 41 19.45 -21.77 -7.77
C GLU A 41 18.71 -21.43 -6.46
N LEU A 42 17.57 -22.08 -6.20
CA LEU A 42 16.86 -21.91 -4.94
C LEU A 42 17.77 -22.34 -3.79
N ALA A 43 18.05 -21.41 -2.87
CA ALA A 43 18.79 -21.63 -1.65
C ALA A 43 17.89 -21.34 -0.45
N ALA A 44 18.02 -22.15 0.61
CA ALA A 44 17.32 -21.96 1.87
C ALA A 44 18.33 -21.87 3.02
N VAL A 45 18.23 -20.83 3.83
CA VAL A 45 19.10 -20.60 4.98
C VAL A 45 18.26 -20.59 6.26
N ALA A 46 18.62 -21.44 7.20
CA ALA A 46 17.98 -21.51 8.50
C ALA A 46 18.41 -20.34 9.39
N GLY A 47 17.43 -19.68 9.99
CA GLY A 47 17.63 -18.71 11.04
C GLY A 47 16.74 -19.00 12.26
N VAL A 48 16.96 -18.33 13.36
CA VAL A 48 16.15 -18.48 14.56
C VAL A 48 14.74 -17.92 14.29
N GLY A 49 13.75 -18.82 14.33
CA GLY A 49 12.34 -18.51 14.08
C GLY A 49 11.98 -18.30 12.60
N HIS A 50 12.91 -18.46 11.65
CA HIS A 50 12.61 -18.24 10.24
C HIS A 50 13.48 -19.08 9.30
N VAL A 51 13.02 -19.18 8.04
CA VAL A 51 13.82 -19.67 6.90
C VAL A 51 13.89 -18.57 5.86
N ARG A 52 15.10 -18.18 5.46
CA ARG A 52 15.31 -17.26 4.35
C ARG A 52 15.51 -18.05 3.05
N LEU A 53 14.72 -17.74 2.04
CA LEU A 53 14.81 -18.29 0.68
C LEU A 53 15.38 -17.24 -0.26
N ALA A 54 16.16 -17.66 -1.24
CA ALA A 54 16.61 -16.82 -2.35
C ALA A 54 16.78 -17.66 -3.60
N TRP A 55 16.54 -17.05 -4.78
CA TRP A 55 16.61 -17.72 -6.08
C TRP A 55 17.07 -16.76 -7.18
N SER A 56 17.43 -17.31 -8.35
CA SER A 56 17.79 -16.49 -9.51
C SER A 56 16.54 -15.90 -10.18
N PRO A 57 16.61 -14.63 -10.67
CA PRO A 57 15.50 -13.99 -11.34
C PRO A 57 15.14 -14.71 -12.64
N VAL A 58 13.84 -14.73 -12.95
CA VAL A 58 13.30 -15.29 -14.20
C VAL A 58 12.85 -14.14 -15.11
N ALA A 59 13.39 -14.07 -16.30
CA ALA A 59 13.02 -13.02 -17.26
C ALA A 59 11.54 -13.11 -17.61
N GLY A 60 10.84 -11.97 -17.53
CA GLY A 60 9.40 -11.88 -17.80
C GLY A 60 8.50 -12.19 -16.59
N ALA A 61 9.06 -12.57 -15.46
CA ALA A 61 8.27 -12.73 -14.23
C ALA A 61 7.87 -11.37 -13.65
N VAL A 62 6.61 -11.25 -13.25
CA VAL A 62 6.09 -10.10 -12.49
C VAL A 62 6.19 -10.32 -10.99
N GLY A 63 6.32 -11.58 -10.58
CA GLY A 63 6.46 -12.00 -9.20
C GLY A 63 6.79 -13.49 -9.08
N TYR A 64 6.81 -13.96 -7.83
CA TYR A 64 7.13 -15.34 -7.48
C TYR A 64 6.20 -15.83 -6.40
N LEU A 65 5.77 -17.09 -6.52
CA LEU A 65 4.94 -17.75 -5.53
C LEU A 65 5.75 -18.83 -4.81
N VAL A 66 5.88 -18.70 -3.50
CA VAL A 66 6.61 -19.65 -2.65
C VAL A 66 5.67 -20.75 -2.21
N HIS A 67 6.08 -22.00 -2.44
CA HIS A 67 5.35 -23.21 -2.03
C HIS A 67 6.11 -23.96 -0.94
N ARG A 68 5.36 -24.58 -0.05
CA ARG A 68 5.93 -25.36 1.07
C ARG A 68 5.12 -26.63 1.32
N ALA A 69 5.82 -27.69 1.78
CA ALA A 69 5.20 -28.87 2.36
C ALA A 69 6.03 -29.39 3.54
N PRO A 70 5.42 -29.95 4.60
CA PRO A 70 6.16 -30.54 5.69
C PRO A 70 6.94 -31.78 5.24
N MET A 71 8.05 -32.08 5.90
CA MET A 71 8.86 -33.26 5.65
C MET A 71 8.90 -34.19 6.90
N ARG A 72 8.88 -35.49 6.66
CA ARG A 72 9.10 -36.50 7.67
C ARG A 72 10.00 -37.60 7.11
N ASP A 73 11.00 -38.02 7.89
CA ASP A 73 11.95 -39.07 7.50
C ASP A 73 12.60 -38.84 6.11
N GLY A 74 12.94 -37.59 5.81
CA GLY A 74 13.53 -37.17 4.53
C GLY A 74 12.57 -37.18 3.32
N ARG A 75 11.26 -37.34 3.54
CA ARG A 75 10.24 -37.37 2.49
C ARG A 75 9.23 -36.25 2.65
N VAL A 76 8.84 -35.65 1.54
CA VAL A 76 7.77 -34.64 1.51
C VAL A 76 6.44 -35.31 1.87
N GLN A 77 5.67 -34.66 2.74
CA GLN A 77 4.34 -35.09 3.16
C GLN A 77 3.27 -34.24 2.46
N GLY A 78 2.48 -34.86 1.60
CA GLY A 78 1.46 -34.18 0.82
C GLY A 78 2.01 -33.42 -0.39
N GLU A 79 1.25 -32.43 -0.87
CA GLU A 79 1.62 -31.58 -1.98
C GLU A 79 2.30 -30.29 -1.52
N LEU A 80 3.13 -29.72 -2.39
CA LEU A 80 3.68 -28.38 -2.19
C LEU A 80 2.56 -27.36 -2.43
N THR A 81 2.16 -26.65 -1.40
CA THR A 81 1.12 -25.61 -1.47
C THR A 81 1.72 -24.23 -1.25
N PRO A 82 1.12 -23.16 -1.81
CA PRO A 82 1.55 -21.80 -1.51
C PRO A 82 1.60 -21.53 0.00
N VAL A 83 2.59 -20.74 0.43
CA VAL A 83 2.73 -20.36 1.84
C VAL A 83 1.64 -19.34 2.18
N ASP A 84 0.81 -19.68 3.17
CA ASP A 84 -0.21 -18.80 3.73
C ASP A 84 0.36 -18.02 4.92
N HIS A 85 0.17 -16.70 4.94
CA HIS A 85 0.58 -15.83 6.06
C HIS A 85 -0.59 -15.44 6.98
N LEU A 86 -1.71 -16.13 6.94
CA LEU A 86 -2.94 -15.82 7.69
C LEU A 86 -3.52 -14.42 7.42
N GLY A 87 -3.19 -13.84 6.27
CA GLY A 87 -3.62 -12.49 5.88
C GLY A 87 -4.70 -12.45 4.80
N GLY A 88 -5.15 -13.59 4.34
CA GLY A 88 -6.03 -13.70 3.18
C GLY A 88 -5.36 -14.45 2.04
N ASP A 89 -5.68 -14.09 0.81
CA ASP A 89 -5.16 -14.77 -0.38
C ASP A 89 -3.64 -14.75 -0.45
N VAL A 90 -3.07 -15.87 -0.89
CA VAL A 90 -1.63 -15.99 -1.08
C VAL A 90 -1.25 -15.18 -2.31
N LEU A 91 -0.55 -14.07 -2.07
CA LEU A 91 -0.08 -13.19 -3.13
C LEU A 91 1.39 -13.44 -3.45
N SER A 92 1.73 -13.28 -4.73
CA SER A 92 3.10 -13.37 -5.20
C SER A 92 3.93 -12.21 -4.64
N VAL A 93 5.23 -12.48 -4.39
CA VAL A 93 6.20 -11.44 -4.03
C VAL A 93 7.03 -11.05 -5.26
N PRO A 94 7.38 -9.77 -5.44
CA PRO A 94 8.15 -9.32 -6.60
C PRO A 94 9.65 -9.60 -6.47
N ASP A 95 10.13 -9.77 -5.24
CA ASP A 95 11.55 -9.96 -4.93
C ASP A 95 12.00 -11.39 -5.20
N THR A 96 13.30 -11.59 -5.44
CA THR A 96 13.90 -12.91 -5.61
C THR A 96 14.35 -13.53 -4.29
N TRP A 97 13.71 -13.14 -3.22
CA TRP A 97 13.88 -13.68 -1.87
C TRP A 97 12.56 -13.64 -1.09
N TYR A 98 12.51 -14.48 -0.05
CA TYR A 98 11.36 -14.57 0.85
C TYR A 98 11.80 -15.02 2.23
N VAL A 99 11.09 -14.60 3.28
CA VAL A 99 11.31 -15.04 4.65
C VAL A 99 10.07 -15.74 5.18
N ASP A 100 10.16 -17.03 5.37
CA ASP A 100 9.10 -17.83 6.00
C ASP A 100 9.26 -17.86 7.50
N THR A 101 8.29 -17.32 8.24
CA THR A 101 8.19 -17.34 9.70
C THR A 101 7.03 -18.20 10.19
N THR A 102 6.29 -18.83 9.25
CA THR A 102 5.07 -19.60 9.53
C THR A 102 5.34 -21.06 9.88
N GLY A 103 6.60 -21.52 9.68
CA GLY A 103 7.00 -22.90 9.97
C GLY A 103 7.25 -23.15 11.47
N GLU A 104 6.91 -24.35 11.93
CA GLU A 104 7.25 -24.80 13.30
C GLU A 104 8.77 -24.92 13.48
N PRO A 105 9.36 -24.33 14.53
CA PRO A 105 10.80 -24.38 14.76
C PRO A 105 11.31 -25.84 14.87
N GLY A 106 12.38 -26.13 14.12
CA GLY A 106 12.99 -27.47 14.07
C GLY A 106 12.26 -28.48 13.18
N GLN A 107 11.06 -28.17 12.69
CA GLN A 107 10.34 -28.99 11.71
C GLN A 107 10.93 -28.75 10.33
N PRO A 108 11.44 -29.76 9.61
CA PRO A 108 11.90 -29.57 8.24
C PRO A 108 10.72 -29.44 7.26
N TYR A 109 10.87 -28.51 6.31
CA TYR A 109 9.95 -28.32 5.19
C TYR A 109 10.71 -28.40 3.87
N ALA A 110 10.01 -28.87 2.83
CA ALA A 110 10.43 -28.71 1.45
C ALA A 110 9.86 -27.39 0.92
N TYR A 111 10.69 -26.60 0.26
CA TYR A 111 10.33 -25.32 -0.38
C TYR A 111 10.57 -25.40 -1.87
N ALA A 112 9.66 -24.88 -2.66
CA ALA A 112 9.83 -24.67 -4.09
C ALA A 112 9.24 -23.30 -4.48
N VAL A 113 9.68 -22.74 -5.59
CA VAL A 113 9.23 -21.43 -6.06
C VAL A 113 8.76 -21.55 -7.49
N ALA A 114 7.65 -20.89 -7.82
CA ALA A 114 7.17 -20.70 -9.19
C ALA A 114 7.30 -19.23 -9.58
N ALA A 115 7.69 -18.97 -10.83
CA ALA A 115 7.63 -17.63 -11.41
C ALA A 115 6.21 -17.35 -11.91
N VAL A 116 5.75 -16.11 -11.74
CA VAL A 116 4.40 -15.64 -12.12
C VAL A 116 4.54 -14.70 -13.32
N PRO A 117 4.07 -15.08 -14.51
CA PRO A 117 4.07 -14.21 -15.69
C PRO A 117 2.93 -13.18 -15.70
N GLU A 118 1.80 -13.54 -15.13
CA GLU A 118 0.58 -12.76 -14.93
C GLU A 118 -0.05 -13.16 -13.60
N VAL A 119 -0.82 -12.30 -12.99
CA VAL A 119 -1.33 -12.48 -11.60
C VAL A 119 -2.08 -13.80 -11.40
N THR A 120 -2.87 -14.21 -12.40
CA THR A 120 -3.69 -15.42 -12.35
C THR A 120 -2.99 -16.67 -12.89
N VAL A 121 -1.76 -16.55 -13.36
CA VAL A 121 -1.00 -17.64 -13.99
C VAL A 121 0.26 -17.96 -13.20
N THR A 122 0.36 -19.20 -12.73
CA THR A 122 1.54 -19.70 -12.05
C THR A 122 2.36 -20.57 -12.99
N GLY A 123 3.64 -20.28 -13.12
CA GLY A 123 4.58 -21.10 -13.88
C GLY A 123 4.95 -22.41 -13.17
N PRO A 124 5.81 -23.22 -13.78
CA PRO A 124 6.24 -24.48 -13.16
C PRO A 124 7.12 -24.22 -11.92
N LEU A 125 7.00 -25.13 -10.93
CA LEU A 125 7.83 -25.12 -9.75
C LEU A 125 9.30 -25.44 -10.07
N GLY A 126 10.22 -24.70 -9.45
CA GLY A 126 11.64 -25.05 -9.40
C GLY A 126 11.93 -26.30 -8.57
N ALA A 127 13.17 -26.77 -8.64
CA ALA A 127 13.61 -27.91 -7.84
C ALA A 127 13.48 -27.59 -6.34
N PRO A 128 12.88 -28.48 -5.52
CA PRO A 128 12.68 -28.20 -4.12
C PRO A 128 13.97 -28.31 -3.30
N VAL A 129 14.07 -27.47 -2.27
CA VAL A 129 15.13 -27.53 -1.24
C VAL A 129 14.50 -27.80 0.14
N SER A 130 15.26 -28.42 1.04
CA SER A 130 14.79 -28.69 2.40
C SER A 130 15.47 -27.79 3.41
N CYS A 131 14.68 -27.20 4.34
CA CYS A 131 15.22 -26.43 5.46
C CYS A 131 14.26 -26.49 6.66
N ALA A 132 14.81 -26.28 7.86
CA ALA A 132 14.05 -26.07 9.09
C ALA A 132 14.53 -24.79 9.76
N SER A 133 13.64 -23.99 10.31
CA SER A 133 14.02 -22.86 11.16
C SER A 133 14.65 -23.35 12.47
N LEU A 134 15.52 -22.55 13.05
CA LEU A 134 16.17 -22.84 14.32
C LEU A 134 15.27 -22.44 15.49
N PRO A 135 15.26 -23.23 16.58
CA PRO A 135 14.53 -22.86 17.78
C PRO A 135 15.18 -21.67 18.51
N HIS A 136 14.37 -20.86 19.16
CA HIS A 136 14.86 -19.77 20.00
C HIS A 136 15.49 -20.31 21.30
N THR A 137 16.72 -19.91 21.63
CA THR A 137 17.48 -20.37 22.79
C THR A 137 17.57 -19.34 23.93
N GLY A 138 16.72 -18.31 23.91
CA GLY A 138 16.59 -17.29 24.97
C GLY A 138 17.41 -16.01 24.76
N SER A 139 18.31 -15.95 23.77
CA SER A 139 19.02 -14.71 23.40
C SER A 139 18.77 -14.33 21.95
N ALA A 140 18.53 -13.05 21.70
CA ALA A 140 18.37 -12.53 20.35
C ALA A 140 19.69 -12.67 19.56
N PRO A 141 19.68 -13.29 18.37
CA PRO A 141 20.84 -13.31 17.48
C PRO A 141 21.29 -11.92 17.04
N THR A 142 22.54 -11.80 16.59
CA THR A 142 23.09 -10.53 16.13
C THR A 142 23.03 -10.41 14.61
N VAL A 143 22.65 -9.23 14.13
CA VAL A 143 22.82 -8.77 12.75
C VAL A 143 23.88 -7.67 12.74
N GLU A 144 24.91 -7.87 11.94
CA GLU A 144 25.98 -6.91 11.69
C GLU A 144 25.63 -6.07 10.47
N LEU A 145 25.56 -4.76 10.63
CA LEU A 145 25.32 -3.80 9.55
C LEU A 145 26.53 -2.88 9.41
N HIS A 146 26.93 -2.61 8.17
CA HIS A 146 28.04 -1.71 7.88
C HIS A 146 27.67 -0.73 6.78
N VAL A 147 27.85 0.57 7.05
CA VAL A 147 27.61 1.69 6.14
C VAL A 147 28.87 2.54 6.02
N ASP A 148 29.33 2.79 4.80
CA ASP A 148 30.40 3.74 4.52
C ASP A 148 29.77 5.11 4.16
N ALA A 149 29.99 6.10 5.03
CA ALA A 149 29.46 7.45 4.81
C ALA A 149 30.00 8.12 3.54
N ALA A 150 31.16 7.70 3.04
CA ALA A 150 31.80 8.24 1.85
C ALA A 150 31.47 7.45 0.57
N ALA A 151 30.77 6.33 0.69
CA ALA A 151 30.45 5.50 -0.46
C ALA A 151 29.72 6.28 -1.55
N ALA A 152 29.99 5.91 -2.80
CA ALA A 152 29.17 6.34 -3.92
C ALA A 152 27.76 5.74 -3.76
N GLY A 153 26.73 6.56 -3.94
CA GLY A 153 25.34 6.17 -3.83
C GLY A 153 24.57 6.44 -5.12
N ALA A 154 23.31 6.06 -5.12
CA ALA A 154 22.34 6.33 -6.19
C ALA A 154 21.25 7.29 -5.69
N PRO A 155 20.49 7.97 -6.57
CA PRO A 155 19.30 8.70 -6.14
C PRO A 155 18.34 7.77 -5.40
N LEU A 156 17.85 8.22 -4.23
CA LEU A 156 16.90 7.44 -3.43
C LEU A 156 15.49 7.57 -4.01
N ALA A 157 14.92 6.45 -4.45
CA ALA A 157 13.54 6.41 -4.91
C ALA A 157 12.56 6.55 -3.74
N ARG A 158 11.47 7.33 -3.93
CA ARG A 158 10.50 7.68 -2.88
C ARG A 158 9.06 7.33 -3.31
N PRO A 159 8.72 6.05 -3.47
CA PRO A 159 7.42 5.64 -4.02
C PRO A 159 6.22 6.10 -3.17
N TRP A 160 6.43 6.49 -1.91
CA TRP A 160 5.40 6.99 -0.99
C TRP A 160 5.04 8.47 -1.20
N GLN A 161 5.90 9.27 -1.88
CA GLN A 161 5.66 10.71 -2.03
C GLN A 161 4.61 11.06 -3.09
N PRO A 162 4.54 10.38 -4.25
CA PRO A 162 3.63 10.81 -5.30
C PRO A 162 2.16 10.81 -4.89
N MET A 163 1.69 9.86 -4.06
CA MET A 163 0.26 9.66 -3.86
C MET A 163 -0.11 9.10 -2.49
N ILE A 164 -1.30 9.49 -2.00
CA ILE A 164 -1.99 8.91 -0.84
C ILE A 164 -3.45 8.65 -1.18
N GLY A 165 -4.03 7.58 -0.61
CA GLY A 165 -5.45 7.32 -0.68
C GLY A 165 -6.27 8.16 0.30
N SER A 166 -7.54 8.39 -0.02
CA SER A 166 -8.55 8.99 0.87
C SER A 166 -9.90 8.34 0.62
N GLU A 167 -10.80 8.46 1.57
CA GLU A 167 -12.23 8.28 1.35
C GLU A 167 -12.73 9.30 0.32
N ARG A 168 -13.97 9.13 -0.16
CA ARG A 168 -14.60 10.07 -1.11
C ARG A 168 -14.45 11.52 -0.66
N LEU A 169 -13.95 12.37 -1.53
CA LEU A 169 -13.60 13.74 -1.17
C LEU A 169 -14.82 14.63 -0.84
N SER A 170 -16.03 14.23 -1.21
CA SER A 170 -17.26 14.92 -0.77
C SER A 170 -17.41 14.97 0.76
N GLN A 171 -16.77 14.05 1.51
CA GLN A 171 -16.69 14.13 2.96
C GLN A 171 -16.00 15.40 3.48
N LEU A 172 -15.14 16.05 2.71
CA LEU A 172 -14.54 17.34 3.06
C LEU A 172 -15.59 18.43 3.31
N LEU A 173 -16.78 18.27 2.71
CA LEU A 173 -17.93 19.19 2.89
C LEU A 173 -18.84 18.79 4.06
N SER A 174 -18.57 17.68 4.73
CA SER A 174 -19.43 17.17 5.80
C SER A 174 -19.22 17.91 7.11
N THR A 175 -20.32 18.39 7.70
CA THR A 175 -20.38 18.94 9.06
C THR A 175 -20.86 17.91 10.08
N ASP A 176 -21.10 16.67 9.64
CA ASP A 176 -21.43 15.57 10.53
C ASP A 176 -20.24 15.22 11.44
N THR A 177 -20.53 14.45 12.49
CA THR A 177 -19.50 14.06 13.46
C THR A 177 -19.36 12.55 13.58
N SER A 178 -18.12 12.10 13.83
CA SER A 178 -17.78 10.74 14.26
C SER A 178 -16.92 10.85 15.53
N GLY A 179 -17.23 10.08 16.58
CA GLY A 179 -16.54 10.20 17.87
C GLY A 179 -16.55 11.62 18.47
N GLY A 180 -17.57 12.43 18.15
CA GLY A 180 -17.66 13.83 18.57
C GLY A 180 -16.74 14.80 17.83
N ARG A 181 -16.16 14.38 16.68
CA ARG A 181 -15.26 15.17 15.83
C ARG A 181 -15.91 15.42 14.48
N GLU A 182 -15.79 16.65 13.97
CA GLU A 182 -16.32 17.02 12.65
C GLU A 182 -15.52 16.34 11.53
N ILE A 183 -16.21 15.59 10.68
CA ILE A 183 -15.60 14.72 9.68
C ILE A 183 -14.80 15.53 8.66
N GLY A 184 -15.42 16.55 8.04
CA GLY A 184 -14.76 17.33 6.98
C GLY A 184 -13.54 18.09 7.49
N ALA A 185 -13.63 18.70 8.67
CA ALA A 185 -12.53 19.44 9.26
C ALA A 185 -11.32 18.53 9.60
N GLU A 186 -11.56 17.35 10.21
CA GLU A 186 -10.48 16.42 10.54
C GLU A 186 -9.90 15.72 9.30
N LEU A 187 -10.72 15.40 8.29
CA LEU A 187 -10.22 14.86 7.01
C LEU A 187 -9.30 15.87 6.32
N LEU A 188 -9.73 17.13 6.24
CA LEU A 188 -8.90 18.21 5.67
C LEU A 188 -7.58 18.38 6.43
N ALA A 189 -7.62 18.31 7.77
CA ALA A 189 -6.43 18.37 8.60
C ALA A 189 -5.49 17.17 8.37
N ALA A 190 -6.04 15.95 8.21
CA ALA A 190 -5.24 14.76 7.90
C ALA A 190 -4.56 14.88 6.52
N LEU A 191 -5.26 15.34 5.49
CA LEU A 191 -4.69 15.57 4.16
C LEU A 191 -3.58 16.63 4.20
N ARG A 192 -3.78 17.74 4.91
CA ARG A 192 -2.72 18.75 5.10
C ARG A 192 -1.51 18.16 5.81
N ARG A 193 -1.74 17.35 6.83
CA ARG A 193 -0.69 16.74 7.64
C ARG A 193 0.17 15.77 6.83
N VAL A 194 -0.41 14.92 5.97
CA VAL A 194 0.37 14.03 5.08
C VAL A 194 1.19 14.81 4.07
N ARG A 195 0.68 15.95 3.59
CA ARG A 195 1.44 16.87 2.72
C ARG A 195 2.63 17.48 3.42
N GLU A 196 2.42 18.05 4.61
CA GLU A 196 3.43 18.84 5.34
C GLU A 196 4.49 17.95 6.00
N GLU A 197 4.10 16.81 6.59
CA GLU A 197 5.01 15.96 7.38
C GLU A 197 5.68 14.85 6.57
N VAL A 198 5.05 14.38 5.49
CA VAL A 198 5.56 13.26 4.66
C VAL A 198 6.01 13.72 3.28
N GLY A 199 5.48 14.85 2.81
CA GLY A 199 5.79 15.38 1.49
C GLY A 199 4.96 14.75 0.36
N VAL A 200 3.80 14.17 0.67
CA VAL A 200 2.89 13.60 -0.33
C VAL A 200 2.44 14.68 -1.32
N GLU A 201 2.29 14.34 -2.59
CA GLU A 201 2.00 15.30 -3.66
C GLU A 201 0.55 15.26 -4.15
N THR A 202 -0.06 14.08 -4.22
CA THR A 202 -1.43 13.92 -4.74
C THR A 202 -2.30 13.10 -3.80
N VAL A 203 -3.61 13.27 -3.92
CA VAL A 203 -4.61 12.44 -3.22
C VAL A 203 -5.53 11.77 -4.23
N ARG A 204 -5.67 10.46 -4.11
CA ARG A 204 -6.61 9.64 -4.87
C ARG A 204 -7.80 9.27 -3.98
N ALA A 205 -9.01 9.44 -4.50
CA ALA A 205 -10.23 9.13 -3.78
C ALA A 205 -11.38 8.79 -4.73
N HIS A 206 -12.32 7.98 -4.26
CA HIS A 206 -13.49 7.58 -5.02
C HIS A 206 -14.50 8.73 -5.28
N SER A 207 -15.35 8.51 -6.27
CA SER A 207 -16.69 9.08 -6.34
C SER A 207 -16.79 10.56 -6.67
N ILE A 208 -15.91 11.11 -7.53
CA ILE A 208 -16.02 12.52 -7.92
C ILE A 208 -17.30 12.83 -8.75
N LEU A 209 -17.92 11.80 -9.34
CA LEU A 209 -19.19 11.95 -10.08
C LEU A 209 -20.41 11.51 -9.27
N HIS A 210 -20.24 11.20 -7.97
CA HIS A 210 -21.33 10.76 -7.11
C HIS A 210 -22.40 11.84 -6.92
N ASP A 211 -23.66 11.40 -6.77
CA ASP A 211 -24.84 12.28 -6.70
C ASP A 211 -24.84 13.27 -5.51
N ASP A 212 -24.06 13.01 -4.45
CA ASP A 212 -23.91 13.96 -3.33
C ASP A 212 -23.20 15.27 -3.74
N LEU A 213 -22.46 15.26 -4.85
CA LEU A 213 -21.87 16.47 -5.45
C LEU A 213 -22.78 17.13 -6.50
N GLY A 214 -23.88 16.45 -6.89
CA GLY A 214 -24.87 17.00 -7.82
C GLY A 214 -24.38 17.22 -9.26
N VAL A 215 -23.36 16.45 -9.68
CA VAL A 215 -22.64 16.66 -10.94
C VAL A 215 -23.52 16.48 -12.17
N TYR A 216 -24.45 15.51 -12.15
CA TYR A 216 -25.27 15.18 -13.30
C TYR A 216 -26.70 14.84 -12.88
N ARG A 217 -27.68 15.39 -13.60
CA ARG A 217 -29.09 15.03 -13.48
C ARG A 217 -29.79 15.19 -14.83
N GLU A 218 -30.93 14.52 -15.00
CA GLU A 218 -31.77 14.72 -16.18
C GLU A 218 -33.06 15.48 -15.79
N VAL A 219 -33.32 16.57 -16.53
CA VAL A 219 -34.55 17.35 -16.36
C VAL A 219 -35.32 17.32 -17.69
N ASN A 220 -36.52 16.73 -17.70
CA ASN A 220 -37.33 16.48 -18.89
C ASN A 220 -36.58 15.71 -19.99
N GLY A 221 -35.67 14.79 -19.59
CA GLY A 221 -34.87 13.99 -20.51
C GLY A 221 -33.60 14.66 -21.02
N GLU A 222 -33.34 15.92 -20.65
CA GLU A 222 -32.12 16.65 -21.03
C GLU A 222 -31.10 16.68 -19.87
N PRO A 223 -29.79 16.50 -20.18
CA PRO A 223 -28.75 16.52 -19.18
C PRO A 223 -28.56 17.93 -18.60
N VAL A 224 -28.40 18.01 -17.30
CA VAL A 224 -28.00 19.22 -16.56
C VAL A 224 -26.73 18.86 -15.78
N ILE A 225 -25.63 19.51 -16.11
CA ILE A 225 -24.32 19.31 -15.52
C ILE A 225 -23.97 20.51 -14.64
N ASP A 226 -23.54 20.24 -13.39
CA ASP A 226 -23.15 21.26 -12.42
C ASP A 226 -21.90 20.81 -11.65
N PHE A 227 -20.79 21.50 -11.82
CA PHE A 227 -19.53 21.19 -11.17
C PHE A 227 -19.27 21.97 -9.87
N THR A 228 -20.26 22.72 -9.38
CA THR A 228 -20.11 23.51 -8.14
C THR A 228 -19.66 22.64 -6.94
N GLY A 229 -20.16 21.41 -6.83
CA GLY A 229 -19.74 20.46 -5.80
C GLY A 229 -18.29 20.01 -5.97
N VAL A 230 -17.86 19.71 -7.20
CA VAL A 230 -16.48 19.33 -7.55
C VAL A 230 -15.53 20.49 -7.25
N ASP A 231 -15.89 21.72 -7.64
CA ASP A 231 -15.09 22.90 -7.35
C ASP A 231 -14.80 23.08 -5.87
N ARG A 232 -15.85 22.99 -5.04
CA ARG A 232 -15.71 23.14 -3.59
C ARG A 232 -14.77 22.08 -2.99
N VAL A 233 -14.83 20.86 -3.48
CA VAL A 233 -14.00 19.75 -3.03
C VAL A 233 -12.55 19.95 -3.45
N TYR A 234 -12.32 20.25 -4.73
CA TYR A 234 -10.95 20.40 -5.25
C TYR A 234 -10.27 21.69 -4.76
N ASP A 235 -11.03 22.78 -4.55
CA ASP A 235 -10.50 23.98 -3.88
C ASP A 235 -9.97 23.66 -2.47
N LEU A 236 -10.67 22.80 -1.70
CA LEU A 236 -10.21 22.35 -0.40
C LEU A 236 -8.96 21.46 -0.51
N VAL A 237 -8.92 20.50 -1.43
CA VAL A 237 -7.75 19.67 -1.68
C VAL A 237 -6.53 20.53 -2.01
N LEU A 238 -6.66 21.43 -2.99
CA LEU A 238 -5.57 22.33 -3.41
C LEU A 238 -5.11 23.24 -2.28
N SER A 239 -6.02 23.65 -1.37
CA SER A 239 -5.67 24.45 -0.19
C SER A 239 -4.74 23.72 0.80
N THR A 240 -4.64 22.40 0.72
CA THR A 240 -3.67 21.60 1.50
C THR A 240 -2.29 21.51 0.85
N GLY A 241 -2.16 21.94 -0.40
CA GLY A 241 -0.97 21.74 -1.23
C GLY A 241 -0.91 20.38 -1.93
N LEU A 242 -1.95 19.55 -1.82
CA LEU A 242 -2.12 18.33 -2.60
C LEU A 242 -2.83 18.63 -3.93
N ARG A 243 -2.56 17.82 -4.96
CA ARG A 243 -3.30 17.79 -6.22
C ARG A 243 -4.23 16.57 -6.23
N PRO A 244 -5.40 16.62 -6.87
CA PRO A 244 -6.24 15.44 -7.00
C PRO A 244 -5.69 14.46 -8.05
N VAL A 245 -5.86 13.16 -7.80
CA VAL A 245 -6.00 12.15 -8.85
C VAL A 245 -7.49 12.04 -9.13
N VAL A 246 -7.89 12.27 -10.38
CA VAL A 246 -9.29 12.31 -10.79
C VAL A 246 -9.75 10.89 -11.12
N GLU A 247 -10.26 10.15 -10.13
CA GLU A 247 -10.94 8.88 -10.38
C GLU A 247 -12.33 9.15 -10.97
N ILE A 248 -12.53 8.82 -12.24
CA ILE A 248 -13.78 9.05 -12.99
C ILE A 248 -14.78 7.93 -12.64
N GLY A 249 -15.53 8.15 -11.58
CA GLY A 249 -16.51 7.25 -10.97
C GLY A 249 -17.20 7.94 -9.77
N PHE A 250 -18.23 7.39 -9.16
CA PHE A 250 -19.08 6.32 -9.67
C PHE A 250 -20.11 6.87 -10.67
N MET A 251 -20.97 5.98 -11.24
CA MET A 251 -21.95 6.40 -12.23
C MET A 251 -22.99 7.34 -11.61
N PRO A 252 -23.27 8.53 -12.21
CA PRO A 252 -24.41 9.34 -11.77
C PRO A 252 -25.72 8.57 -11.93
N ARG A 253 -26.59 8.65 -10.92
CA ARG A 253 -27.84 7.86 -10.87
C ARG A 253 -28.71 8.04 -12.11
N ASP A 254 -28.88 9.26 -12.59
CA ASP A 254 -29.72 9.54 -13.76
C ASP A 254 -29.09 9.07 -15.08
N LEU A 255 -27.78 8.80 -15.12
CA LEU A 255 -27.08 8.26 -16.29
C LEU A 255 -26.93 6.72 -16.23
N ALA A 256 -27.20 6.11 -15.11
CA ALA A 256 -27.00 4.69 -14.87
C ALA A 256 -28.01 3.81 -15.66
N SER A 257 -27.56 2.66 -16.14
CA SER A 257 -28.45 1.64 -16.74
C SER A 257 -29.30 0.91 -15.66
N ASP A 258 -28.76 0.76 -14.45
CA ASP A 258 -29.45 0.25 -13.28
C ASP A 258 -29.03 1.03 -12.02
N PRO A 259 -29.78 2.07 -11.62
CA PRO A 259 -29.43 2.93 -10.49
C PRO A 259 -29.57 2.25 -9.11
N GLU A 260 -30.12 1.04 -9.04
CA GLU A 260 -30.23 0.30 -7.77
C GLU A 260 -29.02 -0.59 -7.49
N ARG A 261 -28.15 -0.79 -8.48
CA ARG A 261 -26.87 -1.48 -8.30
C ARG A 261 -25.87 -0.52 -7.67
N THR A 262 -25.65 -0.66 -6.38
CA THR A 262 -24.81 0.27 -5.60
C THR A 262 -23.82 -0.46 -4.70
N VAL A 263 -22.70 0.20 -4.41
CA VAL A 263 -21.68 -0.22 -3.45
C VAL A 263 -21.59 0.80 -2.32
N PHE A 264 -21.07 0.37 -1.19
CA PHE A 264 -20.84 1.15 0.02
C PHE A 264 -22.13 1.69 0.68
N GLN A 265 -22.00 2.20 1.89
CA GLN A 265 -23.15 2.77 2.62
C GLN A 265 -23.67 4.06 1.98
N TYR A 266 -22.80 4.81 1.31
CA TYR A 266 -23.20 6.02 0.58
C TYR A 266 -23.80 5.75 -0.81
N ARG A 267 -23.94 4.46 -1.20
CA ARG A 267 -24.66 4.00 -2.40
C ARG A 267 -24.10 4.51 -3.72
N GLY A 268 -22.77 4.43 -3.91
CA GLY A 268 -22.16 4.67 -5.22
C GLY A 268 -22.72 3.71 -6.27
N VAL A 269 -23.23 4.23 -7.40
CA VAL A 269 -23.84 3.41 -8.45
C VAL A 269 -22.77 2.77 -9.33
N ILE A 270 -22.87 1.43 -9.50
CA ILE A 270 -21.83 0.59 -10.14
C ILE A 270 -22.25 -0.01 -11.48
N SER A 271 -23.37 0.41 -12.07
CA SER A 271 -23.82 -0.07 -13.37
C SER A 271 -23.23 0.73 -14.54
N PRO A 272 -23.15 0.15 -15.74
CA PRO A 272 -22.79 0.87 -16.95
C PRO A 272 -23.69 2.09 -17.21
N PRO A 273 -23.25 3.06 -18.02
CA PRO A 273 -24.14 4.13 -18.44
C PRO A 273 -25.24 3.60 -19.36
N LYS A 274 -26.46 4.13 -19.24
CA LYS A 274 -27.56 3.82 -20.19
C LYS A 274 -27.34 4.48 -21.54
N ASP A 275 -26.52 5.53 -21.60
CA ASP A 275 -26.19 6.29 -22.80
C ASP A 275 -24.68 6.62 -22.81
N TRP A 276 -23.96 5.99 -23.72
CA TRP A 276 -22.50 6.10 -23.83
C TRP A 276 -22.04 7.46 -24.39
N ASP A 277 -22.85 8.09 -25.22
CA ASP A 277 -22.53 9.42 -25.77
C ASP A 277 -22.67 10.48 -24.68
N ARG A 278 -23.71 10.40 -23.85
CA ARG A 278 -23.86 11.26 -22.66
C ARG A 278 -22.77 11.07 -21.63
N TRP A 279 -22.29 9.82 -21.45
CA TRP A 279 -21.12 9.57 -20.61
C TRP A 279 -19.88 10.28 -21.16
N ALA A 280 -19.61 10.14 -22.46
CA ALA A 280 -18.50 10.84 -23.10
C ALA A 280 -18.62 12.37 -22.99
N GLU A 281 -19.83 12.92 -23.13
CA GLU A 281 -20.11 14.34 -22.97
C GLU A 281 -19.84 14.82 -21.54
N LEU A 282 -20.29 14.06 -20.52
CA LEU A 282 -20.03 14.35 -19.12
C LEU A 282 -18.53 14.37 -18.81
N VAL A 283 -17.78 13.37 -19.27
CA VAL A 283 -16.33 13.31 -19.08
C VAL A 283 -15.63 14.49 -19.75
N ARG A 284 -15.96 14.79 -21.02
CA ARG A 284 -15.41 15.98 -21.72
C ARG A 284 -15.73 17.27 -20.98
N ALA A 285 -16.97 17.42 -20.51
CA ALA A 285 -17.39 18.60 -19.78
C ALA A 285 -16.63 18.76 -18.46
N LEU A 286 -16.42 17.67 -17.71
CA LEU A 286 -15.62 17.68 -16.48
C LEU A 286 -14.19 18.12 -16.75
N VAL A 287 -13.51 17.47 -17.70
CA VAL A 287 -12.11 17.75 -18.02
C VAL A 287 -11.93 19.19 -18.53
N ALA A 288 -12.82 19.64 -19.43
CA ALA A 288 -12.80 21.02 -19.94
C ALA A 288 -13.03 22.05 -18.82
N HIS A 289 -13.98 21.78 -17.91
CA HIS A 289 -14.25 22.63 -16.76
C HIS A 289 -13.03 22.74 -15.82
N LEU A 290 -12.40 21.60 -15.51
CA LEU A 290 -11.21 21.58 -14.65
C LEU A 290 -10.06 22.37 -15.29
N LEU A 291 -9.84 22.18 -16.60
CA LEU A 291 -8.80 22.90 -17.35
C LEU A 291 -9.08 24.41 -17.41
N ASP A 292 -10.34 24.82 -17.62
CA ASP A 292 -10.75 26.23 -17.61
C ASP A 292 -10.54 26.88 -16.23
N ARG A 293 -10.90 26.16 -15.16
CA ARG A 293 -10.85 26.68 -13.79
C ARG A 293 -9.43 26.73 -13.21
N TYR A 294 -8.67 25.63 -13.36
CA TYR A 294 -7.37 25.45 -12.71
C TYR A 294 -6.18 25.62 -13.66
N GLY A 295 -6.45 25.81 -14.96
CA GLY A 295 -5.41 26.07 -15.95
C GLY A 295 -4.49 24.87 -16.21
N GLU A 296 -3.26 25.17 -16.64
CA GLU A 296 -2.29 24.13 -17.03
C GLU A 296 -1.85 23.19 -15.89
N GLU A 297 -2.19 23.50 -14.65
CA GLU A 297 -1.92 22.59 -13.52
C GLU A 297 -2.63 21.24 -13.70
N VAL A 298 -3.82 21.23 -14.31
CA VAL A 298 -4.59 20.01 -14.62
C VAL A 298 -3.84 19.04 -15.53
N LEU A 299 -2.89 19.53 -16.34
CA LEU A 299 -2.03 18.68 -17.18
C LEU A 299 -1.08 17.79 -16.36
N THR A 300 -0.95 18.07 -15.07
CA THR A 300 -0.15 17.27 -14.14
C THR A 300 -1.00 16.32 -13.28
N TRP A 301 -2.33 16.35 -13.43
CA TRP A 301 -3.25 15.49 -12.71
C TRP A 301 -3.44 14.18 -13.48
N ASP A 302 -3.49 13.07 -12.75
CA ASP A 302 -3.79 11.76 -13.34
C ASP A 302 -5.30 11.54 -13.38
N PHE A 303 -5.81 11.09 -14.54
CA PHE A 303 -7.22 10.75 -14.73
C PHE A 303 -7.35 9.24 -14.77
N GLU A 304 -7.88 8.66 -13.72
CA GLU A 304 -8.05 7.22 -13.54
C GLU A 304 -9.46 6.79 -13.90
N VAL A 305 -9.59 5.71 -14.68
CA VAL A 305 -10.90 5.25 -15.15
C VAL A 305 -11.45 4.21 -14.19
N TRP A 306 -12.45 4.62 -13.40
CA TRP A 306 -13.21 3.76 -12.48
C TRP A 306 -12.39 3.24 -11.28
N ASN A 307 -13.02 2.31 -10.49
CA ASN A 307 -12.41 1.58 -9.38
C ASN A 307 -12.77 0.10 -9.43
N GLU A 308 -11.79 -0.78 -9.35
CA GLU A 308 -11.88 -2.25 -9.13
C GLU A 308 -13.00 -2.96 -9.90
N ALA A 309 -13.20 -2.60 -11.18
CA ALA A 309 -14.25 -3.18 -12.00
C ALA A 309 -14.13 -4.70 -12.22
N ASN A 310 -12.99 -5.28 -11.90
CA ASN A 310 -12.77 -6.73 -11.88
C ASN A 310 -13.40 -7.42 -10.66
N LEU A 311 -14.02 -6.67 -9.74
CA LEU A 311 -14.86 -7.17 -8.65
C LEU A 311 -16.34 -6.86 -8.93
N GLU A 312 -17.24 -7.82 -8.74
CA GLU A 312 -18.69 -7.62 -8.96
C GLU A 312 -19.29 -6.55 -8.05
N VAL A 313 -18.69 -6.35 -6.88
CA VAL A 313 -19.12 -5.33 -5.93
C VAL A 313 -18.88 -3.90 -6.42
N PHE A 314 -18.00 -3.70 -7.40
CA PHE A 314 -17.67 -2.38 -7.95
C PHE A 314 -18.11 -2.18 -9.40
N TRP A 315 -18.49 -3.23 -10.10
CA TRP A 315 -18.97 -3.14 -11.49
C TRP A 315 -20.00 -4.23 -11.78
N SER A 316 -21.22 -3.84 -12.09
CA SER A 316 -22.30 -4.79 -12.40
C SER A 316 -22.41 -5.13 -13.88
N GLY A 317 -21.65 -4.47 -14.74
CA GLY A 317 -21.54 -4.80 -16.17
C GLY A 317 -20.53 -5.93 -16.44
N THR A 318 -20.39 -6.28 -17.71
CA THR A 318 -19.39 -7.23 -18.19
C THR A 318 -18.00 -6.59 -18.30
N ARG A 319 -16.95 -7.41 -18.45
CA ARG A 319 -15.60 -6.94 -18.75
C ARG A 319 -15.54 -6.15 -20.07
N ASP A 320 -16.24 -6.60 -21.11
CA ASP A 320 -16.28 -5.91 -22.40
C ASP A 320 -16.95 -4.53 -22.31
N GLU A 321 -17.99 -4.40 -21.49
CA GLU A 321 -18.62 -3.11 -21.20
C GLU A 321 -17.67 -2.20 -20.43
N TRP A 322 -16.85 -2.74 -19.51
CA TRP A 322 -15.82 -1.94 -18.85
C TRP A 322 -14.71 -1.51 -19.82
N MET A 323 -14.24 -2.41 -20.73
CA MET A 323 -13.30 -2.03 -21.78
C MET A 323 -13.85 -0.92 -22.67
N ARG A 324 -15.16 -0.96 -22.97
CA ARG A 324 -15.83 0.13 -23.66
C ARG A 324 -15.87 1.43 -22.84
N LEU A 325 -16.14 1.31 -21.53
CA LEU A 325 -16.10 2.48 -20.62
C LEU A 325 -14.73 3.13 -20.65
N TYR A 326 -13.67 2.32 -20.55
CA TYR A 326 -12.30 2.79 -20.65
C TYR A 326 -12.04 3.53 -21.97
N ASP A 327 -12.36 2.91 -23.10
CA ASP A 327 -12.16 3.50 -24.43
C ASP A 327 -12.86 4.86 -24.58
N VAL A 328 -14.13 4.93 -24.18
CA VAL A 328 -14.94 6.14 -24.27
C VAL A 328 -14.39 7.23 -23.35
N THR A 329 -14.05 6.86 -22.11
CA THR A 329 -13.52 7.79 -21.11
C THR A 329 -12.15 8.33 -21.50
N ALA A 330 -11.22 7.44 -21.86
CA ALA A 330 -9.85 7.83 -22.19
C ALA A 330 -9.81 8.73 -23.44
N ARG A 331 -10.61 8.44 -24.47
CA ARG A 331 -10.74 9.31 -25.64
C ARG A 331 -11.38 10.65 -25.29
N ALA A 332 -12.43 10.67 -24.46
CA ALA A 332 -13.06 11.90 -24.02
C ALA A 332 -12.11 12.85 -23.27
N VAL A 333 -11.21 12.29 -22.43
CA VAL A 333 -10.14 13.05 -21.79
C VAL A 333 -9.16 13.63 -22.82
N LYS A 334 -8.66 12.78 -23.74
CA LYS A 334 -7.69 13.19 -24.78
C LYS A 334 -8.27 14.14 -25.83
N ASP A 335 -9.59 14.10 -26.08
CA ASP A 335 -10.29 15.05 -26.98
C ASP A 335 -10.23 16.48 -26.44
N VAL A 336 -10.18 16.67 -25.11
CA VAL A 336 -10.05 18.02 -24.52
C VAL A 336 -8.62 18.52 -24.61
N ASP A 337 -7.65 17.73 -24.12
CA ASP A 337 -6.23 18.01 -24.29
C ASP A 337 -5.42 16.71 -24.30
N PRO A 338 -4.67 16.42 -25.40
CA PRO A 338 -3.92 15.17 -25.52
C PRO A 338 -2.76 15.03 -24.51
N ARG A 339 -2.38 16.09 -23.81
CA ARG A 339 -1.32 16.09 -22.78
C ARG A 339 -1.81 15.55 -21.43
N ILE A 340 -3.12 15.55 -21.17
CA ILE A 340 -3.69 15.09 -19.89
C ILE A 340 -3.47 13.57 -19.75
N PRO A 341 -2.80 13.10 -18.67
CA PRO A 341 -2.58 11.67 -18.46
C PRO A 341 -3.88 10.93 -18.12
N VAL A 342 -4.11 9.79 -18.79
CA VAL A 342 -5.25 8.90 -18.50
C VAL A 342 -4.80 7.47 -18.44
N GLY A 343 -5.37 6.68 -17.50
CA GLY A 343 -5.01 5.28 -17.32
C GLY A 343 -6.01 4.48 -16.49
N GLY A 344 -5.64 3.26 -16.21
CA GLY A 344 -6.37 2.23 -15.48
C GLY A 344 -5.60 0.91 -15.48
N PRO A 345 -6.23 -0.23 -15.14
CA PRO A 345 -7.65 -0.45 -14.87
C PRO A 345 -8.11 -0.14 -13.45
N SER A 346 -7.25 0.36 -12.56
CA SER A 346 -7.56 0.54 -11.13
C SER A 346 -8.12 -0.74 -10.49
N SER A 347 -7.48 -1.86 -10.77
CA SER A 347 -8.03 -3.19 -10.52
C SER A 347 -7.57 -3.79 -9.20
N ALA A 348 -8.43 -4.57 -8.55
CA ALA A 348 -8.05 -5.38 -7.40
C ALA A 348 -7.04 -6.47 -7.81
N ALA A 349 -6.10 -6.77 -6.90
CA ALA A 349 -5.13 -7.86 -6.98
C ALA A 349 -4.32 -7.88 -8.31
N ALA A 350 -4.05 -6.72 -8.89
CA ALA A 350 -3.40 -6.53 -10.18
C ALA A 350 -4.07 -7.25 -11.36
N GLY A 351 -5.35 -7.60 -11.23
CA GLY A 351 -6.14 -8.21 -12.30
C GLY A 351 -6.39 -7.25 -13.46
N TRP A 352 -6.77 -7.77 -14.62
CA TRP A 352 -7.12 -7.03 -15.85
C TRP A 352 -6.06 -6.10 -16.43
N VAL A 353 -4.87 -5.95 -15.84
CA VAL A 353 -3.79 -5.11 -16.38
C VAL A 353 -3.39 -5.61 -17.76
N ASP A 354 -3.09 -6.89 -17.89
CA ASP A 354 -2.75 -7.54 -19.17
C ASP A 354 -3.91 -7.41 -20.19
N ALA A 355 -5.14 -7.62 -19.74
CA ALA A 355 -6.33 -7.52 -20.57
C ALA A 355 -6.54 -6.11 -21.11
N LEU A 356 -6.41 -5.07 -20.26
CA LEU A 356 -6.50 -3.67 -20.67
C LEU A 356 -5.42 -3.32 -21.70
N LEU A 357 -4.15 -3.66 -21.43
CA LEU A 357 -3.05 -3.35 -22.34
C LEU A 357 -3.20 -4.07 -23.69
N ALA A 358 -3.61 -5.35 -23.67
CA ALA A 358 -3.89 -6.08 -24.90
C ALA A 358 -5.08 -5.46 -25.67
N HIS A 359 -6.13 -5.03 -24.97
CA HIS A 359 -7.25 -4.33 -25.56
C HIS A 359 -6.83 -2.98 -26.16
N ALA A 360 -6.14 -2.15 -25.39
CA ALA A 360 -5.68 -0.82 -25.81
C ALA A 360 -4.77 -0.90 -27.05
N ARG A 361 -3.87 -1.91 -27.11
CA ARG A 361 -3.05 -2.17 -28.29
C ARG A 361 -3.88 -2.45 -29.56
N ARG A 362 -5.02 -3.17 -29.42
CA ARG A 362 -5.91 -3.48 -30.56
C ARG A 362 -6.82 -2.33 -30.94
N SER A 363 -7.37 -1.62 -29.96
CA SER A 363 -8.34 -0.52 -30.15
C SER A 363 -7.68 0.84 -30.44
N GLY A 364 -6.37 0.97 -30.17
CA GLY A 364 -5.65 2.24 -30.21
C GLY A 364 -6.08 3.20 -29.09
N SER A 365 -6.57 2.70 -27.97
CA SER A 365 -6.95 3.52 -26.82
C SER A 365 -5.72 4.03 -26.07
N PRO A 366 -5.74 5.30 -25.62
CA PRO A 366 -4.63 5.88 -24.88
C PRO A 366 -4.43 5.18 -23.54
N VAL A 367 -3.15 4.95 -23.14
CA VAL A 367 -2.74 4.48 -21.81
C VAL A 367 -1.44 5.21 -21.47
N ASP A 368 -1.50 6.20 -20.58
CA ASP A 368 -0.31 6.91 -20.09
C ASP A 368 0.24 6.29 -18.81
N PHE A 369 -0.60 5.58 -18.07
CA PHE A 369 -0.21 4.80 -16.91
C PHE A 369 -1.10 3.56 -16.74
N VAL A 370 -0.57 2.55 -16.07
CA VAL A 370 -1.37 1.47 -15.50
C VAL A 370 -1.56 1.73 -14.02
N SER A 371 -2.78 1.46 -13.52
CA SER A 371 -3.08 1.53 -12.10
C SER A 371 -3.71 0.24 -11.58
N THR A 372 -3.37 -0.12 -10.35
CA THR A 372 -3.87 -1.36 -9.73
C THR A 372 -3.70 -1.33 -8.22
N HIS A 373 -4.27 -2.33 -7.55
CA HIS A 373 -4.27 -2.48 -6.10
C HIS A 373 -3.77 -3.85 -5.68
N THR A 374 -3.07 -3.93 -4.54
CA THR A 374 -2.83 -5.19 -3.83
C THR A 374 -2.75 -4.93 -2.32
N TYR A 375 -3.11 -5.94 -1.55
CA TYR A 375 -3.02 -5.91 -0.10
C TYR A 375 -2.30 -7.16 0.41
N GLY A 376 -1.63 -7.05 1.56
CA GLY A 376 -0.97 -8.17 2.22
C GLY A 376 0.38 -8.59 1.66
N SER A 377 0.81 -8.03 0.52
CA SER A 377 2.14 -8.29 -0.08
C SER A 377 2.74 -7.02 -0.70
N PRO A 378 4.06 -6.97 -0.94
CA PRO A 378 4.66 -5.92 -1.75
C PRO A 378 4.10 -5.89 -3.18
N PRO A 379 4.07 -4.72 -3.86
CA PRO A 379 3.56 -4.60 -5.22
C PRO A 379 4.41 -5.38 -6.24
N LEU A 380 3.75 -6.03 -7.19
CA LEU A 380 4.39 -6.80 -8.25
C LEU A 380 5.19 -5.92 -9.21
N ASP A 381 6.13 -6.49 -9.96
CA ASP A 381 6.86 -5.79 -11.01
C ASP A 381 6.13 -5.89 -12.36
N LEU A 382 5.35 -4.91 -12.73
CA LEU A 382 4.58 -4.90 -13.98
C LEU A 382 5.39 -4.46 -15.22
N ARG A 383 6.66 -4.04 -15.06
CA ARG A 383 7.48 -3.60 -16.19
C ARG A 383 7.64 -4.66 -17.31
N PRO A 384 7.81 -5.97 -17.01
CA PRO A 384 7.81 -6.99 -18.04
C PRO A 384 6.51 -7.06 -18.85
N THR A 385 5.36 -6.91 -18.20
CA THR A 385 4.04 -6.87 -18.84
C THR A 385 3.90 -5.66 -19.76
N LEU A 386 4.26 -4.47 -19.29
CA LEU A 386 4.21 -3.25 -20.10
C LEU A 386 5.08 -3.36 -21.35
N ALA A 387 6.32 -3.82 -21.19
CA ALA A 387 7.24 -4.00 -22.30
C ALA A 387 6.71 -5.03 -23.33
N ARG A 388 6.20 -6.16 -22.87
CA ARG A 388 5.65 -7.24 -23.71
C ARG A 388 4.44 -6.76 -24.53
N LEU A 389 3.59 -5.96 -23.94
CA LEU A 389 2.35 -5.49 -24.57
C LEU A 389 2.50 -4.18 -25.34
N GLY A 390 3.70 -3.58 -25.35
CA GLY A 390 4.03 -2.43 -26.19
C GLY A 390 3.78 -1.06 -25.54
N PHE A 391 3.78 -1.00 -24.20
CA PHE A 391 3.62 0.22 -23.40
C PHE A 391 4.81 0.44 -22.44
N PRO A 392 6.08 0.35 -22.90
CA PRO A 392 7.25 0.39 -22.00
C PRO A 392 7.40 1.73 -21.25
N ASP A 393 6.80 2.81 -21.78
CA ASP A 393 6.90 4.16 -21.23
C ASP A 393 5.71 4.53 -20.33
N ALA A 394 4.69 3.66 -20.22
CA ALA A 394 3.57 3.90 -19.32
C ALA A 394 4.02 3.81 -17.85
N ARG A 395 3.59 4.78 -17.03
CA ARG A 395 3.86 4.77 -15.59
C ARG A 395 3.11 3.63 -14.91
N ILE A 396 3.64 3.20 -13.76
CA ILE A 396 3.05 2.15 -12.91
C ILE A 396 2.61 2.79 -11.60
N LEU A 397 1.31 2.90 -11.37
CA LEU A 397 0.72 3.49 -10.17
C LEU A 397 0.00 2.40 -9.37
N TRP A 398 0.46 2.16 -8.16
CA TRP A 398 -0.31 1.39 -7.18
C TRP A 398 -1.21 2.38 -6.43
N THR A 399 -2.44 2.56 -6.93
CA THR A 399 -3.36 3.60 -6.46
C THR A 399 -4.06 3.25 -5.15
N GLU A 400 -4.04 1.96 -4.78
CA GLU A 400 -4.33 1.49 -3.42
C GLU A 400 -3.36 0.38 -3.00
N TRP A 401 -2.90 0.46 -1.75
CA TRP A 401 -2.05 -0.56 -1.15
C TRP A 401 -2.15 -0.53 0.37
N GLY A 402 -2.07 -1.71 1.00
CA GLY A 402 -2.12 -1.84 2.45
C GLY A 402 -1.86 -3.26 2.94
N VAL A 403 -1.90 -3.43 4.26
CA VAL A 403 -1.58 -4.71 4.92
C VAL A 403 -2.70 -5.74 4.78
N THR A 404 -3.94 -5.32 4.55
CA THR A 404 -5.12 -6.18 4.37
C THR A 404 -6.18 -5.44 3.57
N PRO A 405 -6.94 -6.12 2.69
CA PRO A 405 -8.10 -5.53 2.02
C PRO A 405 -9.33 -5.44 2.95
N THR A 406 -9.22 -5.95 4.17
CA THR A 406 -10.35 -6.11 5.09
C THR A 406 -10.38 -4.97 6.09
N HIS A 407 -11.45 -4.19 6.08
CA HIS A 407 -11.76 -3.20 7.10
C HIS A 407 -12.07 -3.87 8.45
N PHE A 408 -11.95 -3.15 9.54
CA PHE A 408 -12.10 -3.67 10.93
C PHE A 408 -11.11 -4.79 11.31
N HIS A 409 -9.95 -4.85 10.65
CA HIS A 409 -8.94 -5.85 10.97
C HIS A 409 -7.89 -5.30 11.95
N PRO A 410 -7.66 -5.95 13.12
CA PRO A 410 -6.75 -5.42 14.15
C PRO A 410 -5.32 -5.16 13.67
N VAL A 411 -4.85 -5.84 12.62
CA VAL A 411 -3.50 -5.60 12.05
C VAL A 411 -3.32 -4.16 11.61
N ASN A 412 -4.40 -3.46 11.22
CA ASN A 412 -4.37 -2.07 10.77
C ASN A 412 -3.95 -1.08 11.86
N ASP A 413 -4.06 -1.39 13.14
CA ASP A 413 -3.82 -0.42 14.21
C ASP A 413 -2.44 -0.55 14.86
N GLY A 414 -1.72 -1.66 14.65
CA GLY A 414 -0.48 -1.99 15.36
C GLY A 414 0.81 -1.73 14.59
N THR A 415 1.94 -1.92 15.28
CA THR A 415 3.29 -1.72 14.75
C THR A 415 3.65 -2.67 13.60
N SER A 416 3.05 -3.87 13.51
CA SER A 416 3.31 -4.80 12.40
C SER A 416 2.94 -4.21 11.03
N ALA A 417 1.84 -3.45 10.96
CA ALA A 417 1.48 -2.75 9.73
C ALA A 417 2.46 -1.64 9.35
N ALA A 418 3.15 -1.03 10.33
CA ALA A 418 4.21 -0.07 10.08
C ALA A 418 5.44 -0.73 9.44
N THR A 419 5.90 -1.87 9.96
CA THR A 419 7.04 -2.60 9.39
C THR A 419 6.70 -3.24 8.04
N PHE A 420 5.45 -3.68 7.84
CA PHE A 420 4.93 -4.06 6.52
C PHE A 420 5.02 -2.90 5.51
N LEU A 421 4.59 -1.70 5.91
CA LEU A 421 4.68 -0.50 5.07
C LEU A 421 6.13 -0.21 4.65
N LEU A 422 7.09 -0.24 5.59
CA LEU A 422 8.51 -0.03 5.29
C LEU A 422 9.03 -1.06 4.27
N THR A 423 8.67 -2.34 4.44
CA THR A 423 9.05 -3.43 3.53
C THR A 423 8.48 -3.21 2.12
N GLY A 424 7.20 -2.87 2.00
CA GLY A 424 6.58 -2.63 0.71
C GLY A 424 7.15 -1.41 0.00
N MET A 425 7.37 -0.30 0.70
CA MET A 425 7.99 0.90 0.13
C MET A 425 9.42 0.65 -0.34
N ARG A 426 10.21 -0.11 0.42
CA ARG A 426 11.57 -0.51 0.02
C ARG A 426 11.55 -1.43 -1.20
N SER A 427 10.65 -2.41 -1.24
CA SER A 427 10.48 -3.33 -2.37
C SER A 427 10.00 -2.61 -3.63
N ALA A 428 9.10 -1.63 -3.51
CA ALA A 428 8.55 -0.85 -4.61
C ALA A 428 9.57 0.12 -5.25
N ALA A 429 10.60 0.51 -4.49
CA ALA A 429 11.58 1.52 -4.91
C ALA A 429 12.22 1.17 -6.26
N GLY A 430 12.02 2.02 -7.29
CA GLY A 430 12.51 1.84 -8.65
C GLY A 430 11.73 0.83 -9.50
N ARG A 431 10.63 0.26 -9.00
CA ARG A 431 9.72 -0.63 -9.75
C ARG A 431 8.40 0.02 -10.08
N VAL A 432 7.92 0.92 -9.22
CA VAL A 432 6.66 1.65 -9.41
C VAL A 432 6.91 3.15 -9.30
N ASP A 433 6.08 3.93 -9.97
CA ASP A 433 6.16 5.40 -9.96
C ASP A 433 5.41 5.98 -8.75
N ALA A 434 4.38 5.30 -8.25
CA ALA A 434 3.67 5.64 -7.02
C ALA A 434 3.19 4.39 -6.29
N LEU A 435 3.31 4.38 -4.96
CA LEU A 435 2.72 3.40 -4.06
C LEU A 435 1.86 4.12 -3.02
N SER A 436 0.57 4.23 -3.32
CA SER A 436 -0.40 4.94 -2.52
C SER A 436 -0.89 4.08 -1.36
N TYR A 437 -0.61 4.49 -0.11
CA TYR A 437 -1.20 3.81 1.04
C TYR A 437 -2.69 4.15 1.15
N TRP A 438 -3.53 3.15 1.38
CA TRP A 438 -4.97 3.28 1.58
C TRP A 438 -5.31 3.27 3.07
N VAL A 439 -5.71 4.36 3.71
CA VAL A 439 -5.96 5.77 3.36
C VAL A 439 -5.36 6.73 4.41
N ALA A 440 -5.45 8.05 4.19
CA ALA A 440 -4.91 9.05 5.11
C ALA A 440 -5.61 9.09 6.47
N SER A 441 -6.94 8.94 6.52
CA SER A 441 -7.75 9.16 7.73
C SER A 441 -8.71 8.01 8.03
N ASP A 442 -8.95 7.77 9.32
CA ASP A 442 -10.03 6.89 9.82
C ASP A 442 -11.44 7.51 9.69
N HIS A 443 -11.56 8.73 9.22
CA HIS A 443 -12.84 9.21 8.70
C HIS A 443 -13.13 8.50 7.38
N PHE A 444 -13.70 7.30 7.48
CA PHE A 444 -13.87 6.35 6.39
C PHE A 444 -15.23 5.67 6.55
N GLU A 445 -16.11 5.77 5.54
CA GLU A 445 -17.52 5.41 5.66
C GLU A 445 -17.99 4.30 4.72
N GLU A 446 -17.10 3.66 3.96
CA GLU A 446 -17.51 2.60 3.02
C GLU A 446 -18.35 1.51 3.68
N LEU A 447 -17.94 1.06 4.88
CA LEU A 447 -18.67 0.07 5.70
C LEU A 447 -19.32 0.70 6.93
N GLY A 448 -19.51 2.02 6.93
CA GLY A 448 -20.06 2.80 8.01
C GLY A 448 -19.03 3.54 8.85
N ARG A 449 -19.53 4.48 9.66
CA ARG A 449 -18.68 5.32 10.50
C ARG A 449 -17.91 4.50 11.53
N PRO A 450 -16.69 4.93 11.89
CA PRO A 450 -15.89 4.29 12.95
C PRO A 450 -16.71 4.13 14.24
N PRO A 451 -16.86 2.92 14.78
CA PRO A 451 -17.64 2.71 16.01
C PRO A 451 -16.84 3.06 17.28
N ARG A 452 -15.51 3.14 17.18
CA ARG A 452 -14.56 3.43 18.28
C ARG A 452 -13.24 3.92 17.73
N LEU A 453 -12.33 4.40 18.58
CA LEU A 453 -11.05 4.98 18.18
C LEU A 453 -10.17 4.02 17.37
N LEU A 454 -9.89 2.85 17.91
CA LEU A 454 -9.04 1.81 17.28
C LEU A 454 -9.95 0.64 16.86
N HIS A 455 -10.50 0.77 15.68
CA HIS A 455 -11.49 -0.17 15.14
C HIS A 455 -10.93 -1.06 14.02
N GLY A 456 -9.62 -0.99 13.76
CA GLY A 456 -8.99 -1.72 12.65
C GLY A 456 -9.24 -1.07 11.29
N GLY A 457 -9.45 0.24 11.25
CA GLY A 457 -9.69 1.01 10.03
C GLY A 457 -8.42 1.25 9.20
N PHE A 458 -8.61 1.57 7.92
CA PHE A 458 -7.52 1.79 6.97
C PHE A 458 -6.73 3.08 7.20
N GLY A 459 -7.26 4.04 7.95
CA GLY A 459 -6.64 5.35 8.13
C GLY A 459 -5.26 5.28 8.78
N LEU A 460 -4.34 6.10 8.28
CA LEU A 460 -3.03 6.36 8.90
C LEU A 460 -3.17 7.21 10.16
N ILE A 461 -4.19 8.08 10.19
CA ILE A 461 -4.48 9.02 11.26
C ILE A 461 -5.88 8.69 11.79
N THR A 462 -6.02 8.54 13.11
CA THR A 462 -7.28 8.21 13.76
C THR A 462 -8.29 9.35 13.69
N VAL A 463 -9.56 9.06 13.95
CA VAL A 463 -10.50 10.08 14.45
C VAL A 463 -9.87 10.74 15.69
N GLY A 464 -9.88 12.07 15.76
CA GLY A 464 -9.20 12.85 16.78
C GLY A 464 -7.75 13.22 16.41
N GLY A 465 -7.30 12.86 15.20
CA GLY A 465 -6.08 13.37 14.60
C GLY A 465 -4.77 12.78 15.12
N ILE A 466 -4.78 11.58 15.73
CA ILE A 466 -3.59 10.95 16.30
C ILE A 466 -2.99 9.96 15.28
N ALA A 467 -1.65 10.01 15.11
CA ALA A 467 -0.91 9.12 14.24
C ALA A 467 -1.00 7.65 14.71
N LYS A 468 -1.28 6.74 13.79
CA LYS A 468 -1.05 5.30 13.98
C LYS A 468 0.41 4.94 13.66
N PRO A 469 0.92 3.77 14.08
CA PRO A 469 2.30 3.36 13.78
C PRO A 469 2.67 3.44 12.29
N ARG A 470 1.73 3.17 11.38
CA ARG A 470 1.92 3.29 9.92
C ARG A 470 2.23 4.72 9.46
N TYR A 471 1.59 5.71 10.07
CA TYR A 471 1.89 7.11 9.79
C TYR A 471 3.29 7.49 10.26
N HIS A 472 3.70 7.00 11.44
CA HIS A 472 5.06 7.17 11.91
C HIS A 472 6.09 6.53 10.97
N ALA A 473 5.80 5.36 10.40
CA ALA A 473 6.67 4.74 9.39
C ALA A 473 6.88 5.65 8.16
N LEU A 474 5.82 6.29 7.64
CA LEU A 474 5.94 7.29 6.56
C LEU A 474 6.77 8.51 6.99
N ARG A 475 6.61 8.98 8.22
CA ARG A 475 7.44 10.07 8.77
C ARG A 475 8.91 9.67 8.89
N LEU A 476 9.23 8.42 9.25
CA LEU A 476 10.61 7.93 9.24
C LEU A 476 11.18 7.86 7.81
N LEU A 477 10.39 7.40 6.84
CA LEU A 477 10.78 7.39 5.43
C LEU A 477 11.05 8.81 4.89
N SER A 478 10.24 9.80 5.27
CA SER A 478 10.42 11.19 4.82
C SER A 478 11.73 11.82 5.31
N GLN A 479 12.33 11.26 6.36
CA GLN A 479 13.61 11.73 6.90
C GLN A 479 14.83 11.15 6.18
N LEU A 480 14.67 10.18 5.27
CA LEU A 480 15.76 9.68 4.44
C LEU A 480 16.31 10.79 3.53
N GLY A 481 17.61 10.74 3.29
CA GLY A 481 18.30 11.67 2.40
C GLY A 481 18.08 11.38 0.91
N GLU A 482 18.66 12.20 0.05
CA GLU A 482 18.50 12.13 -1.40
C GLU A 482 19.35 11.04 -2.05
N THR A 483 20.43 10.64 -1.36
CA THR A 483 21.39 9.64 -1.89
C THR A 483 21.28 8.35 -1.10
N GLU A 484 20.81 7.28 -1.73
CA GLU A 484 20.84 5.93 -1.15
C GLU A 484 22.29 5.43 -1.07
N LEU A 485 22.65 4.86 0.10
CA LEU A 485 23.96 4.28 0.34
C LEU A 485 23.88 2.75 0.41
N PRO A 486 24.91 2.04 -0.10
CA PRO A 486 25.00 0.60 0.05
C PRO A 486 25.19 0.20 1.52
N VAL A 487 24.50 -0.85 1.94
CA VAL A 487 24.63 -1.48 3.25
C VAL A 487 25.21 -2.89 3.07
N ARG A 488 26.21 -3.24 3.85
CA ARG A 488 26.64 -4.65 3.98
C ARG A 488 26.00 -5.23 5.24
N ALA A 489 25.27 -6.29 5.09
CA ALA A 489 24.59 -6.97 6.19
C ALA A 489 25.07 -8.41 6.33
N ALA A 490 25.18 -8.91 7.55
CA ALA A 490 25.55 -10.27 7.85
C ALA A 490 24.92 -10.73 9.16
N GLY A 491 24.81 -12.04 9.34
CA GLY A 491 24.25 -12.63 10.56
C GLY A 491 22.83 -13.16 10.38
N ASP A 492 22.22 -13.58 11.47
CA ASP A 492 20.93 -14.24 11.47
C ASP A 492 19.78 -13.27 11.20
N GLY A 493 19.12 -13.41 10.05
CA GLY A 493 18.02 -12.55 9.60
C GLY A 493 18.44 -11.36 8.71
N ALA A 494 19.74 -11.19 8.43
CA ALA A 494 20.22 -10.15 7.52
C ALA A 494 19.62 -10.26 6.11
N ASP A 495 19.36 -9.11 5.48
CA ASP A 495 18.77 -9.01 4.12
C ASP A 495 17.49 -9.84 3.91
N GLY A 496 16.67 -9.89 4.95
CA GLY A 496 15.43 -10.64 4.95
C GLY A 496 14.52 -10.21 6.10
N LEU A 497 14.60 -10.89 7.24
CA LEU A 497 13.86 -10.52 8.45
C LEU A 497 14.21 -9.10 8.92
N VAL A 498 15.51 -8.76 8.93
CA VAL A 498 16.01 -7.41 9.17
C VAL A 498 16.37 -6.79 7.85
N GLN A 499 15.76 -5.65 7.55
CA GLN A 499 16.01 -4.85 6.37
C GLN A 499 16.58 -3.49 6.78
N THR A 500 17.33 -2.87 5.88
CA THR A 500 17.99 -1.58 6.13
C THR A 500 17.91 -0.70 4.90
N TRP A 501 17.65 0.60 5.12
CA TRP A 501 17.69 1.61 4.08
C TRP A 501 18.55 2.78 4.56
N ALA A 502 19.77 2.87 4.06
CA ALA A 502 20.73 3.92 4.42
C ALA A 502 20.74 5.01 3.36
N SER A 503 20.84 6.25 3.82
CA SER A 503 20.90 7.42 2.93
C SER A 503 21.77 8.53 3.49
N ARG A 504 22.23 9.41 2.58
CA ARG A 504 22.97 10.63 2.89
C ARG A 504 22.20 11.84 2.41
N ARG A 505 22.06 12.83 3.29
CA ARG A 505 21.44 14.13 2.99
C ARG A 505 22.44 15.10 2.35
N ALA A 506 21.96 16.17 1.75
CA ALA A 506 22.77 17.19 1.08
C ALA A 506 23.80 17.87 2.03
N ASP A 507 23.49 17.96 3.33
CA ASP A 507 24.38 18.50 4.37
C ASP A 507 25.44 17.50 4.87
N GLY A 508 25.48 16.29 4.30
CA GLY A 508 26.41 15.22 4.68
C GLY A 508 26.00 14.43 5.92
N SER A 509 24.83 14.72 6.51
CA SER A 509 24.25 13.88 7.56
C SER A 509 23.74 12.56 6.97
N LEU A 510 23.65 11.51 7.81
CA LEU A 510 23.14 10.21 7.40
C LEU A 510 21.81 9.90 8.09
N ALA A 511 20.95 9.20 7.39
CA ALA A 511 19.74 8.60 7.92
C ALA A 511 19.75 7.10 7.54
N ILE A 512 19.73 6.23 8.53
CA ILE A 512 19.80 4.77 8.37
C ILE A 512 18.57 4.18 9.06
N LEU A 513 17.59 3.77 8.28
CA LEU A 513 16.37 3.17 8.75
C LEU A 513 16.54 1.63 8.75
N ILE A 514 16.33 1.01 9.92
CA ILE A 514 16.48 -0.43 10.16
C ILE A 514 15.16 -0.94 10.72
N TRP A 515 14.63 -2.05 10.18
CA TRP A 515 13.39 -2.63 10.71
C TRP A 515 13.39 -4.16 10.62
N ALA A 516 12.62 -4.79 11.51
CA ALA A 516 12.35 -6.22 11.52
C ALA A 516 10.89 -6.46 11.14
N ALA A 517 10.66 -7.20 10.06
CA ALA A 517 9.33 -7.45 9.50
C ALA A 517 9.14 -8.89 9.05
N THR A 518 7.88 -9.32 9.09
CA THR A 518 7.40 -10.54 8.43
C THR A 518 6.03 -10.27 7.81
N LEU A 519 5.68 -10.98 6.74
CA LEU A 519 4.34 -10.98 6.16
C LEU A 519 3.35 -11.83 6.97
N ASP A 520 3.84 -12.67 7.89
CA ASP A 520 3.03 -13.52 8.75
C ASP A 520 2.25 -12.71 9.79
N GLN A 521 0.96 -12.51 9.54
CA GLN A 521 0.09 -11.73 10.42
C GLN A 521 -0.20 -12.42 11.77
N SER A 522 0.11 -13.71 11.93
CA SER A 522 0.06 -14.38 13.25
C SER A 522 1.11 -13.82 14.23
N LYS A 523 2.15 -13.17 13.70
CA LYS A 523 3.23 -12.52 14.45
C LYS A 523 3.02 -11.02 14.69
N ARG A 524 1.82 -10.48 14.40
CA ARG A 524 1.52 -9.04 14.51
C ARG A 524 1.77 -8.46 15.90
N ASP A 525 1.55 -9.24 16.94
CA ASP A 525 1.73 -8.83 18.33
C ASP A 525 3.16 -9.03 18.85
N GLY A 526 4.05 -9.52 17.99
CA GLY A 526 5.45 -9.77 18.26
C GLY A 526 5.77 -11.24 18.54
N ASP A 527 7.00 -11.63 18.16
CA ASP A 527 7.57 -12.93 18.48
C ASP A 527 9.01 -12.74 18.96
N PRO A 528 9.33 -13.11 20.24
CA PRO A 528 10.69 -12.98 20.76
C PRO A 528 11.76 -13.75 19.95
N ALA A 529 11.36 -14.81 19.25
CA ALA A 529 12.27 -15.56 18.38
C ALA A 529 12.73 -14.74 17.15
N LEU A 530 11.97 -13.74 16.77
CA LEU A 530 12.26 -12.87 15.62
C LEU A 530 12.97 -11.56 16.01
N ALA A 531 13.15 -11.27 17.31
CA ALA A 531 13.93 -10.13 17.76
C ALA A 531 15.42 -10.29 17.44
N ARG A 532 16.11 -9.18 17.15
CA ARG A 532 17.54 -9.18 16.82
C ARG A 532 18.32 -8.14 17.63
N ARG A 533 19.58 -8.42 17.91
CA ARG A 533 20.56 -7.39 18.26
C ARG A 533 21.17 -6.85 16.97
N ILE A 534 21.19 -5.56 16.85
CA ILE A 534 21.79 -4.89 15.70
C ILE A 534 23.12 -4.28 16.16
N ARG A 535 24.18 -4.57 15.44
CA ARG A 535 25.47 -3.92 15.57
C ARG A 535 25.75 -3.15 14.28
N LEU A 536 25.54 -1.83 14.31
CA LEU A 536 25.71 -0.94 13.18
C LEU A 536 27.08 -0.24 13.27
N ALA A 537 27.94 -0.49 12.29
CA ALA A 537 29.21 0.22 12.11
C ALA A 537 29.07 1.23 10.98
N VAL A 538 29.47 2.49 11.24
CA VAL A 538 29.40 3.59 10.26
C VAL A 538 30.79 4.19 10.08
N ASP A 539 31.42 3.93 8.93
CA ASP A 539 32.71 4.54 8.58
C ASP A 539 32.55 6.05 8.35
N GLY A 540 33.56 6.83 8.75
CA GLY A 540 33.53 8.30 8.63
C GLY A 540 32.59 9.00 9.62
N ALA A 541 32.05 8.29 10.63
CA ALA A 541 31.13 8.84 11.63
C ALA A 541 31.74 9.00 13.03
N VAL A 542 33.01 8.67 13.21
CA VAL A 542 33.69 8.79 14.50
C VAL A 542 33.68 10.24 15.03
N GLY A 543 33.19 10.40 16.26
CA GLY A 543 33.09 11.71 16.92
C GLY A 543 31.84 12.53 16.51
N ARG A 544 31.03 12.06 15.57
CA ARG A 544 29.76 12.70 15.18
C ARG A 544 28.66 12.34 16.19
N THR A 545 27.69 13.24 16.35
CA THR A 545 26.51 12.96 17.19
C THR A 545 25.62 11.94 16.49
N VAL A 546 25.21 10.91 17.24
CA VAL A 546 24.26 9.88 16.77
C VAL A 546 23.00 9.93 17.61
N THR A 547 21.84 9.88 16.95
CA THR A 547 20.53 9.77 17.59
C THR A 547 19.76 8.56 17.08
N LEU A 548 18.89 8.02 17.92
CA LEU A 548 17.96 6.94 17.58
C LEU A 548 16.52 7.43 17.75
N THR A 549 15.70 7.18 16.74
CA THR A 549 14.23 7.32 16.81
C THR A 549 13.59 5.96 16.65
N ARG A 550 12.87 5.50 17.66
CA ARG A 550 12.28 4.16 17.70
C ARG A 550 10.81 4.17 17.32
N LEU A 551 10.38 3.10 16.67
CA LEU A 551 8.98 2.78 16.40
C LEU A 551 8.78 1.30 16.70
N ASP A 552 8.15 1.01 17.82
CA ASP A 552 7.83 -0.34 18.27
C ASP A 552 6.64 -0.29 19.25
N ARG A 553 6.26 -1.39 19.87
CA ARG A 553 5.12 -1.43 20.81
C ARG A 553 5.27 -0.51 22.03
N GLU A 554 6.48 -0.11 22.40
CA GLU A 554 6.73 0.84 23.50
C GLU A 554 6.86 2.29 23.00
N HIS A 555 7.13 2.50 21.71
CA HIS A 555 7.40 3.80 21.11
C HIS A 555 6.52 4.02 19.89
N GLY A 556 5.63 5.02 19.94
CA GLY A 556 4.76 5.41 18.83
C GLY A 556 3.59 4.46 18.54
N ASP A 557 3.31 3.49 19.41
CA ASP A 557 2.17 2.58 19.26
C ASP A 557 0.98 3.04 20.12
N ILE A 558 0.04 3.72 19.46
CA ILE A 558 -1.20 4.20 20.11
C ILE A 558 -2.05 3.03 20.63
N THR A 559 -2.01 1.85 19.97
CA THR A 559 -2.81 0.69 20.38
C THR A 559 -2.35 0.18 21.75
N THR A 560 -1.07 -0.04 21.91
CA THR A 560 -0.48 -0.46 23.22
C THR A 560 -0.78 0.57 24.31
N LEU A 561 -0.72 1.86 24.01
CA LEU A 561 -1.03 2.90 25.00
C LEU A 561 -2.53 2.94 25.34
N ALA A 562 -3.41 2.83 24.34
CA ALA A 562 -4.86 2.79 24.56
C ALA A 562 -5.27 1.60 25.44
N GLU A 563 -4.68 0.43 25.21
CA GLU A 563 -4.87 -0.77 26.05
C GLU A 563 -4.45 -0.51 27.51
N ARG A 564 -3.28 0.10 27.73
CA ARG A 564 -2.80 0.47 29.08
C ARG A 564 -3.69 1.48 29.80
N LEU A 565 -4.31 2.38 29.03
CA LEU A 565 -5.26 3.40 29.55
C LEU A 565 -6.68 2.86 29.71
N GLY A 566 -6.96 1.63 29.29
CA GLY A 566 -8.30 1.01 29.34
C GLY A 566 -9.29 1.66 28.37
N VAL A 567 -8.84 2.19 27.23
CA VAL A 567 -9.71 2.77 26.20
C VAL A 567 -10.32 1.64 25.37
N THR A 568 -11.63 1.43 25.49
CA THR A 568 -12.35 0.37 24.76
C THR A 568 -13.24 0.90 23.63
N GLU A 569 -13.64 2.18 23.74
CA GLU A 569 -14.48 2.88 22.76
C GLU A 569 -13.83 4.21 22.37
N TRP A 570 -14.45 5.34 22.76
CA TRP A 570 -13.90 6.68 22.57
C TRP A 570 -13.17 7.14 23.83
N PRO A 571 -11.97 7.73 23.71
CA PRO A 571 -11.25 8.30 24.85
C PRO A 571 -12.07 9.40 25.54
N VAL A 572 -11.94 9.51 26.85
CA VAL A 572 -12.61 10.55 27.64
C VAL A 572 -11.61 11.37 28.45
N GLY A 573 -11.86 12.69 28.56
CA GLY A 573 -11.05 13.59 29.37
C GLY A 573 -9.54 13.47 29.11
N GLN A 574 -8.77 13.18 30.14
CA GLN A 574 -7.31 13.10 30.12
C GLN A 574 -6.77 11.95 29.25
N GLN A 575 -7.59 10.95 28.87
CA GLN A 575 -7.13 9.89 27.97
C GLN A 575 -6.74 10.46 26.61
N TRP A 576 -7.47 11.47 26.09
CA TRP A 576 -7.09 12.14 24.85
C TRP A 576 -5.70 12.80 24.92
N ASP A 577 -5.38 13.46 26.03
CA ASP A 577 -4.09 14.13 26.20
C ASP A 577 -2.95 13.12 26.32
N ALA A 578 -3.19 12.00 27.02
CA ALA A 578 -2.23 10.91 27.13
C ALA A 578 -1.97 10.25 25.77
N LEU A 579 -3.01 9.98 24.97
CA LEU A 579 -2.87 9.40 23.65
C LEU A 579 -2.14 10.33 22.66
N ARG A 580 -2.36 11.65 22.76
CA ARG A 580 -1.61 12.62 21.95
C ARG A 580 -0.12 12.66 22.27
N ALA A 581 0.32 12.18 23.42
CA ALA A 581 1.75 12.13 23.75
C ALA A 581 2.54 11.19 22.82
N VAL A 582 1.90 10.18 22.20
CA VAL A 582 2.56 9.29 21.20
C VAL A 582 2.44 9.77 19.77
N ASP A 583 1.82 10.93 19.53
CA ASP A 583 1.67 11.50 18.18
C ASP A 583 2.99 12.00 17.57
N SER A 584 4.06 11.99 18.33
CA SER A 584 5.42 12.27 17.87
C SER A 584 6.43 11.26 18.42
N LEU A 585 7.37 10.86 17.57
CA LEU A 585 8.49 10.04 17.99
C LEU A 585 9.62 10.94 18.54
N THR A 586 10.27 10.48 19.59
CA THR A 586 11.38 11.20 20.24
C THR A 586 12.72 10.64 19.79
N ALA A 587 13.63 11.52 19.34
CA ALA A 587 15.01 11.15 19.05
C ALA A 587 15.83 11.17 20.34
N GLU A 588 16.56 10.10 20.60
CA GLU A 588 17.43 9.93 21.76
C GLU A 588 18.90 9.95 21.31
N LYS A 589 19.73 10.78 21.96
CA LYS A 589 21.17 10.75 21.73
C LYS A 589 21.78 9.49 22.32
N VAL A 590 22.63 8.80 21.55
CA VAL A 590 23.31 7.59 21.99
C VAL A 590 24.83 7.74 21.93
N GLU A 591 25.51 7.04 22.84
CA GLU A 591 26.96 6.92 22.81
C GLU A 591 27.39 5.91 21.76
N THR A 592 28.50 6.18 21.09
CA THR A 592 29.10 5.28 20.11
C THR A 592 30.46 4.81 20.60
N VAL A 593 30.81 3.57 20.28
CA VAL A 593 32.15 3.03 20.48
C VAL A 593 32.92 3.16 19.16
N THR A 594 34.20 3.53 19.25
CA THR A 594 35.06 3.57 18.06
C THR A 594 35.77 2.23 17.91
N GLU A 595 35.49 1.54 16.81
CA GLU A 595 36.15 0.27 16.48
C GLU A 595 36.58 0.27 15.00
N GLY A 596 37.84 -0.10 14.72
CA GLY A 596 38.36 -0.19 13.36
C GLY A 596 38.27 1.11 12.53
N GLY A 597 38.08 2.28 13.18
CA GLY A 597 37.89 3.56 12.49
C GLY A 597 36.41 3.89 12.19
N ALA A 598 35.47 3.03 12.56
CA ALA A 598 34.03 3.24 12.47
C ALA A 598 33.42 3.67 13.82
N ALA A 599 32.33 4.42 13.78
CA ALA A 599 31.44 4.60 14.92
C ALA A 599 30.46 3.42 14.97
N VAL A 600 30.44 2.72 16.12
CA VAL A 600 29.60 1.53 16.32
C VAL A 600 28.50 1.84 17.31
N VAL A 601 27.26 1.46 16.91
CA VAL A 601 26.06 1.50 17.73
C VAL A 601 25.53 0.09 17.91
N GLU A 602 25.23 -0.29 19.14
CA GLU A 602 24.51 -1.52 19.44
C GLU A 602 23.09 -1.20 19.94
N LEU A 603 22.10 -1.92 19.42
CA LEU A 603 20.71 -1.76 19.84
C LEU A 603 19.94 -3.08 19.77
N HIS A 604 18.86 -3.17 20.53
CA HIS A 604 17.88 -4.23 20.42
C HIS A 604 16.76 -3.80 19.47
N LEU A 605 16.43 -4.66 18.52
CA LEU A 605 15.36 -4.48 17.55
C LEU A 605 14.31 -5.57 17.78
N PRO A 606 13.14 -5.23 18.36
CA PRO A 606 12.04 -6.17 18.46
C PRO A 606 11.42 -6.44 17.07
N GLN A 607 10.63 -7.49 16.97
CA GLN A 607 9.76 -7.74 15.81
C GLN A 607 8.30 -7.77 16.34
N PRO A 608 7.41 -6.93 15.78
CA PRO A 608 7.68 -5.84 14.82
C PRO A 608 8.40 -4.65 15.46
N GLY A 609 9.28 -4.01 14.74
CA GLY A 609 9.96 -2.80 15.18
C GLY A 609 10.82 -2.15 14.13
N ALA A 610 11.00 -0.85 14.24
CA ALA A 610 11.87 -0.06 13.40
C ALA A 610 12.68 0.96 14.22
N VAL A 611 13.85 1.33 13.73
CA VAL A 611 14.68 2.40 14.29
C VAL A 611 15.31 3.21 13.18
N LEU A 612 15.22 4.53 13.27
CA LEU A 612 15.98 5.45 12.47
C LEU A 612 17.23 5.87 13.26
N VAL A 613 18.39 5.59 12.70
CA VAL A 613 19.68 6.04 13.20
C VAL A 613 20.11 7.25 12.39
N GLU A 614 20.27 8.40 13.03
CA GLU A 614 20.75 9.60 12.37
C GLU A 614 22.13 9.94 12.85
N VAL A 615 23.02 10.26 11.90
CA VAL A 615 24.39 10.71 12.16
C VAL A 615 24.51 12.15 11.69
N ALA A 616 24.83 13.07 12.60
CA ALA A 616 24.93 14.49 12.27
C ALA A 616 25.94 14.76 11.13
N GLY A 617 25.78 15.83 10.39
CA GLY A 617 26.75 16.30 9.39
C GLY A 617 28.15 16.50 9.99
N SER A 618 29.20 16.46 9.18
CA SER A 618 30.60 16.66 9.60
C SER A 618 30.93 18.12 9.82
#